data_7d46eac3166a431bea9b6bb324c4f58f
#
_entry.id   7d46eac3166a431bea9b6bb324c4f58f
#
_cell.length_a   1.000
_cell.length_b   1.000
_cell.length_c   1.000
_cell.angle_alpha   90.00
_cell.angle_beta   90.00
_cell.angle_gamma   90.00
#
_symmetry.space_group_name_H-M   'P 1'
#
loop_
_entity.id
_entity.type
_entity.pdbx_description
1 polymer ?
#
loop_
_entity_poly.entity_id
_entity_poly.type
_entity_poly.pdbx_seq_one_letter_code
_entity_poly.pdbx_strand_id
1 'polypeptide(L)'
;MRLKSSIKFALAALMSLGVSTTVFAAETIKVGVLHSLSGTMAISETTLKDTMLMLVEEQNKKGGLLGKKLEPVVVDPASDWPLFAEKARELLEVHKVDVIFGNWTSVSRKSVLPVIEELNGMLFYPVQYEGEESSKNVFYTGAAPNQQAIPAVDYLMSQGVKRWVLAGTDYVYPRTTNKILENYLKTNGVAAEDIMINYTPF
;
A
#
# COMPACT_ATOMS: atom_id res chain seq x y z
N MET A 1 -46.28 63.17 43.88
CA MET A 1 -44.93 63.16 44.46
C MET A 1 -44.38 61.72 44.38
N ARG A 2 -43.23 61.51 43.72
CA ARG A 2 -42.47 60.27 43.62
C ARG A 2 -43.03 59.13 42.74
N LEU A 3 -42.81 59.27 41.43
CA LEU A 3 -42.70 58.23 40.45
C LEU A 3 -41.20 58.13 40.11
N LYS A 4 -40.47 57.20 40.70
CA LYS A 4 -39.08 56.85 40.31
C LYS A 4 -38.72 55.51 40.94
N SER A 5 -38.66 54.45 40.19
CA SER A 5 -37.91 53.23 40.46
C SER A 5 -38.60 51.95 39.90
N SER A 6 -38.67 51.80 38.59
CA SER A 6 -39.12 50.56 37.98
C SER A 6 -38.55 50.29 36.57
N ILE A 7 -37.40 50.94 36.20
CA ILE A 7 -36.81 50.78 34.86
C ILE A 7 -35.34 50.34 34.93
N LYS A 8 -34.97 49.51 35.88
CA LYS A 8 -33.60 49.02 35.97
C LYS A 8 -33.41 47.49 36.01
N PHE A 9 -34.47 46.73 35.81
CA PHE A 9 -34.39 45.26 35.86
C PHE A 9 -34.70 44.53 34.56
N ALA A 10 -34.86 45.24 33.44
CA ALA A 10 -35.22 44.62 32.16
C ALA A 10 -34.07 44.51 31.13
N LEU A 11 -32.80 44.74 31.50
CA LEU A 11 -31.65 44.76 30.56
C LEU A 11 -30.54 43.75 30.87
N ALA A 12 -30.80 42.74 31.71
CA ALA A 12 -29.80 41.74 32.08
C ALA A 12 -30.13 40.30 31.67
N ALA A 13 -31.17 40.09 30.85
CA ALA A 13 -31.63 38.73 30.49
C ALA A 13 -31.49 38.39 28.99
N LEU A 14 -30.68 39.10 28.23
CA LEU A 14 -30.56 38.88 26.76
C LEU A 14 -29.12 38.71 26.27
N MET A 15 -28.23 38.03 27.02
CA MET A 15 -26.92 37.65 26.52
C MET A 15 -26.45 36.31 27.07
N SER A 16 -27.17 35.28 26.76
CA SER A 16 -26.63 33.90 26.83
C SER A 16 -27.26 33.01 25.75
N LEU A 17 -27.33 33.50 24.49
CA LEU A 17 -27.36 32.57 23.39
C LEU A 17 -25.91 32.03 23.27
N GLY A 18 -25.64 30.98 24.02
CA GLY A 18 -24.44 30.17 23.80
C GLY A 18 -24.48 29.66 22.38
N VAL A 19 -23.64 30.23 21.51
CA VAL A 19 -23.32 29.64 20.23
C VAL A 19 -22.60 28.34 20.56
N SER A 20 -23.35 27.25 20.66
CA SER A 20 -22.77 25.91 20.64
C SER A 20 -22.17 25.73 19.27
N THR A 21 -20.91 26.10 19.14
CA THR A 21 -20.10 25.69 18.00
C THR A 21 -19.97 24.17 18.09
N THR A 22 -20.83 23.46 17.39
CA THR A 22 -20.60 22.05 17.09
C THR A 22 -19.28 22.01 16.34
N VAL A 23 -18.22 21.63 17.05
CA VAL A 23 -16.94 21.28 16.44
C VAL A 23 -17.25 19.98 15.67
N PHE A 24 -17.62 20.12 14.39
CA PHE A 24 -17.57 18.99 13.48
C PHE A 24 -16.12 18.56 13.47
N ALA A 25 -15.82 17.32 13.91
CA ALA A 25 -14.54 16.71 13.67
C ALA A 25 -14.27 16.86 12.17
N ALA A 26 -13.18 17.52 11.81
CA ALA A 26 -12.84 17.70 10.41
C ALA A 26 -12.77 16.29 9.79
N GLU A 27 -13.57 16.06 8.74
CA GLU A 27 -13.52 14.79 8.02
C GLU A 27 -12.08 14.53 7.56
N THR A 28 -11.57 13.34 7.86
CA THR A 28 -10.27 12.88 7.41
C THR A 28 -10.42 11.91 6.24
N ILE A 29 -9.37 11.76 5.43
CA ILE A 29 -9.22 10.66 4.47
C ILE A 29 -8.36 9.63 5.16
N LYS A 30 -8.92 8.46 5.44
CA LYS A 30 -8.20 7.38 6.11
C LYS A 30 -7.37 6.57 5.13
N VAL A 31 -6.09 6.43 5.44
CA VAL A 31 -5.11 5.71 4.61
C VAL A 31 -4.62 4.49 5.36
N GLY A 32 -5.00 3.30 4.90
CA GLY A 32 -4.49 2.05 5.43
C GLY A 32 -3.03 1.85 5.03
N VAL A 33 -2.20 1.46 5.99
CA VAL A 33 -0.78 1.11 5.78
C VAL A 33 -0.59 -0.34 6.22
N LEU A 34 -0.46 -1.23 5.24
CA LEU A 34 -0.43 -2.67 5.42
C LEU A 34 0.98 -3.22 5.13
N HIS A 35 1.83 -3.20 6.12
CA HIS A 35 3.21 -3.66 6.05
C HIS A 35 3.61 -4.44 7.30
N SER A 36 4.38 -5.52 7.13
CA SER A 36 4.90 -6.30 8.27
C SER A 36 5.91 -5.49 9.08
N LEU A 37 5.60 -5.32 10.36
CA LEU A 37 6.45 -4.66 11.34
C LEU A 37 7.18 -5.67 12.24
N SER A 38 6.78 -6.94 12.14
CA SER A 38 7.38 -8.08 12.80
C SER A 38 7.54 -9.27 11.83
N GLY A 39 8.29 -10.29 12.23
CA GLY A 39 8.61 -11.45 11.39
C GLY A 39 9.71 -11.17 10.36
N THR A 40 9.86 -12.09 9.39
CA THR A 40 11.00 -12.12 8.44
C THR A 40 11.05 -10.92 7.49
N MET A 41 9.89 -10.34 7.14
CA MET A 41 9.81 -9.22 6.20
C MET A 41 9.94 -7.85 6.87
N ALA A 42 9.94 -7.77 8.20
CA ALA A 42 10.01 -6.51 8.96
C ALA A 42 11.22 -5.65 8.57
N ILE A 43 12.35 -6.27 8.26
CA ILE A 43 13.58 -5.57 7.84
C ILE A 43 13.38 -4.70 6.59
N SER A 44 12.51 -5.12 5.68
CA SER A 44 12.20 -4.38 4.45
C SER A 44 10.95 -3.52 4.61
N GLU A 45 9.90 -4.06 5.22
CA GLU A 45 8.57 -3.43 5.23
C GLU A 45 8.45 -2.29 6.24
N THR A 46 9.24 -2.30 7.33
CA THR A 46 9.27 -1.18 8.29
C THR A 46 9.66 0.13 7.60
N THR A 47 10.66 0.10 6.72
CA THR A 47 11.10 1.28 5.97
C THR A 47 10.00 1.79 5.02
N LEU A 48 9.23 0.90 4.42
CA LEU A 48 8.09 1.27 3.56
C LEU A 48 6.99 1.96 4.37
N LYS A 49 6.65 1.42 5.54
CA LYS A 49 5.71 2.05 6.47
C LYS A 49 6.20 3.44 6.89
N ASP A 50 7.48 3.60 7.25
CA ASP A 50 8.04 4.89 7.65
C ASP A 50 7.99 5.91 6.51
N THR A 51 8.28 5.48 5.28
CA THR A 51 8.17 6.31 4.08
C THR A 51 6.72 6.77 3.85
N MET A 52 5.75 5.89 4.00
CA MET A 52 4.33 6.26 3.88
C MET A 52 3.92 7.27 4.94
N LEU A 53 4.30 7.07 6.19
CA LEU A 53 3.99 8.02 7.27
C LEU A 53 4.62 9.39 7.02
N MET A 54 5.86 9.43 6.56
CA MET A 54 6.54 10.67 6.16
C MET A 54 5.77 11.40 5.05
N LEU A 55 5.36 10.70 4.00
CA LEU A 55 4.63 11.30 2.88
C LEU A 55 3.25 11.81 3.31
N VAL A 56 2.55 11.08 4.17
CA VAL A 56 1.28 11.53 4.77
C VAL A 56 1.48 12.80 5.60
N GLU A 57 2.52 12.85 6.41
CA GLU A 57 2.86 14.03 7.21
C GLU A 57 3.17 15.24 6.31
N GLU A 58 4.00 15.05 5.29
CA GLU A 58 4.33 16.11 4.32
C GLU A 58 3.11 16.63 3.59
N GLN A 59 2.22 15.72 3.13
CA GLN A 59 0.98 16.13 2.48
C GLN A 59 0.07 16.90 3.44
N ASN A 60 0.01 16.49 4.70
CA ASN A 60 -0.75 17.17 5.73
C ASN A 60 -0.20 18.57 6.05
N LYS A 61 1.12 18.76 6.03
CA LYS A 61 1.75 20.09 6.16
C LYS A 61 1.38 21.02 5.00
N LYS A 62 1.17 20.47 3.80
CA LYS A 62 0.72 21.22 2.61
C LYS A 62 -0.79 21.52 2.61
N GLY A 63 -1.53 21.12 3.65
CA GLY A 63 -2.97 21.36 3.78
C GLY A 63 -3.85 20.12 3.59
N GLY A 64 -3.25 18.95 3.45
CA GLY A 64 -3.97 17.69 3.22
C GLY A 64 -4.34 17.45 1.76
N LEU A 65 -5.40 16.73 1.53
CA LEU A 65 -5.93 16.40 0.21
C LEU A 65 -7.41 16.78 0.15
N LEU A 66 -7.82 17.53 -0.89
CA LEU A 66 -9.21 18.00 -1.04
C LEU A 66 -9.74 18.75 0.20
N GLY A 67 -8.87 19.48 0.90
CA GLY A 67 -9.22 20.20 2.11
C GLY A 67 -9.33 19.33 3.38
N LYS A 68 -9.05 18.04 3.29
CA LYS A 68 -9.10 17.09 4.41
C LYS A 68 -7.69 16.64 4.79
N LYS A 69 -7.49 16.35 6.09
CA LYS A 69 -6.26 15.72 6.56
C LYS A 69 -6.25 14.23 6.19
N LEU A 70 -5.06 13.71 5.90
CA LEU A 70 -4.84 12.27 5.78
C LEU A 70 -4.60 11.68 7.17
N GLU A 71 -5.28 10.59 7.47
CA GLU A 71 -5.18 9.86 8.74
C GLU A 71 -4.64 8.45 8.46
N PRO A 72 -3.36 8.15 8.78
CA PRO A 72 -2.80 6.83 8.54
C PRO A 72 -3.31 5.84 9.59
N VAL A 73 -3.74 4.67 9.14
CA VAL A 73 -4.09 3.52 9.97
C VAL A 73 -3.10 2.40 9.67
N VAL A 74 -2.18 2.15 10.60
CA VAL A 74 -1.10 1.17 10.43
C VAL A 74 -1.50 -0.15 11.08
N VAL A 75 -1.33 -1.25 10.36
CA VAL A 75 -1.52 -2.61 10.87
C VAL A 75 -0.31 -3.48 10.58
N ASP A 76 -0.05 -4.44 11.47
CA ASP A 76 1.06 -5.40 11.34
C ASP A 76 0.51 -6.80 11.01
N PRO A 77 0.72 -7.31 9.80
CA PRO A 77 0.41 -8.68 9.43
C PRO A 77 1.53 -9.69 9.77
N ALA A 78 2.55 -9.29 10.52
CA ALA A 78 3.60 -10.15 11.11
C ALA A 78 4.29 -11.11 10.13
N SER A 79 4.41 -10.76 8.86
CA SER A 79 4.96 -11.61 7.77
C SER A 79 4.18 -12.92 7.53
N ASP A 80 2.93 -12.98 7.98
CA ASP A 80 2.04 -14.11 7.81
C ASP A 80 1.01 -13.83 6.70
N TRP A 81 1.00 -14.66 5.66
CA TRP A 81 0.18 -14.40 4.47
C TRP A 81 -1.33 -14.43 4.75
N PRO A 82 -1.89 -15.40 5.49
CA PRO A 82 -3.27 -15.35 5.95
C PRO A 82 -3.60 -14.09 6.74
N LEU A 83 -2.72 -13.68 7.66
CA LEU A 83 -2.92 -12.49 8.47
C LEU A 83 -2.92 -11.20 7.63
N PHE A 84 -2.20 -11.15 6.50
CA PHE A 84 -2.33 -10.03 5.55
C PHE A 84 -3.77 -9.86 5.05
N ALA A 85 -4.45 -10.96 4.71
CA ALA A 85 -5.84 -10.90 4.26
C ALA A 85 -6.79 -10.45 5.39
N GLU A 86 -6.59 -10.96 6.61
CA GLU A 86 -7.38 -10.54 7.78
C GLU A 86 -7.18 -9.05 8.09
N LYS A 87 -5.94 -8.55 8.04
CA LYS A 87 -5.62 -7.15 8.28
C LYS A 87 -6.12 -6.23 7.17
N ALA A 88 -6.15 -6.68 5.92
CA ALA A 88 -6.80 -5.94 4.84
C ALA A 88 -8.31 -5.81 5.09
N ARG A 89 -8.97 -6.88 5.52
CA ARG A 89 -10.39 -6.87 5.88
C ARG A 89 -10.65 -5.95 7.08
N GLU A 90 -9.82 -6.01 8.12
CA GLU A 90 -9.88 -5.11 9.29
C GLU A 90 -9.80 -3.63 8.87
N LEU A 91 -8.84 -3.29 7.99
CA LEU A 91 -8.70 -1.93 7.46
C LEU A 91 -9.97 -1.45 6.75
N LEU A 92 -10.57 -2.29 5.91
CA LEU A 92 -11.73 -1.92 5.09
C LEU A 92 -13.03 -1.94 5.91
N GLU A 93 -13.26 -2.96 6.74
CA GLU A 93 -14.55 -3.16 7.42
C GLU A 93 -14.63 -2.47 8.78
N VAL A 94 -13.52 -2.45 9.55
CA VAL A 94 -13.51 -1.89 10.91
C VAL A 94 -13.05 -0.44 10.88
N HIS A 95 -11.88 -0.18 10.31
CA HIS A 95 -11.29 1.16 10.27
C HIS A 95 -11.91 2.04 9.18
N LYS A 96 -12.57 1.44 8.17
CA LYS A 96 -13.20 2.15 7.06
C LYS A 96 -12.21 3.05 6.32
N VAL A 97 -11.05 2.51 5.98
CA VAL A 97 -10.06 3.26 5.20
C VAL A 97 -10.54 3.45 3.77
N ASP A 98 -10.19 4.60 3.18
CA ASP A 98 -10.54 4.95 1.81
C ASP A 98 -9.64 4.24 0.78
N VAL A 99 -8.40 3.94 1.19
CA VAL A 99 -7.37 3.33 0.36
C VAL A 99 -6.35 2.59 1.21
N ILE A 100 -5.76 1.53 0.68
CA ILE A 100 -4.64 0.80 1.30
C ILE A 100 -3.38 0.98 0.46
N PHE A 101 -2.28 1.34 1.11
CA PHE A 101 -0.91 1.23 0.59
C PHE A 101 -0.21 0.11 1.33
N GLY A 102 0.30 -0.88 0.60
CA GLY A 102 0.90 -1.97 1.32
C GLY A 102 1.31 -3.16 0.48
N ASN A 103 1.67 -4.19 1.21
CA ASN A 103 2.28 -5.41 0.72
C ASN A 103 3.71 -5.18 0.19
N TRP A 104 4.54 -6.18 0.27
CA TRP A 104 5.86 -6.20 -0.33
C TRP A 104 6.08 -7.45 -1.18
N THR A 105 5.79 -8.62 -0.65
CA THR A 105 5.90 -9.86 -1.40
C THR A 105 4.69 -10.08 -2.33
N SER A 106 4.91 -10.71 -3.48
CA SER A 106 3.81 -11.08 -4.38
C SER A 106 2.84 -12.07 -3.72
N VAL A 107 3.32 -12.91 -2.81
CA VAL A 107 2.45 -13.85 -2.09
C VAL A 107 1.53 -13.12 -1.11
N SER A 108 1.99 -12.09 -0.41
CA SER A 108 1.13 -11.28 0.47
C SER A 108 0.07 -10.54 -0.35
N ARG A 109 0.46 -9.95 -1.52
CA ARG A 109 -0.51 -9.32 -2.43
C ARG A 109 -1.59 -10.31 -2.88
N LYS A 110 -1.20 -11.52 -3.29
CA LYS A 110 -2.14 -12.55 -3.74
C LYS A 110 -3.08 -13.02 -2.62
N SER A 111 -2.64 -13.01 -1.37
CA SER A 111 -3.51 -13.29 -0.22
C SER A 111 -4.52 -12.18 0.03
N VAL A 112 -4.14 -10.93 -0.21
CA VAL A 112 -5.00 -9.75 0.00
C VAL A 112 -5.98 -9.53 -1.16
N LEU A 113 -5.61 -9.87 -2.39
CA LEU A 113 -6.38 -9.60 -3.59
C LEU A 113 -7.85 -10.02 -3.51
N PRO A 114 -8.21 -11.25 -3.07
CA PRO A 114 -9.61 -11.64 -2.97
C PRO A 114 -10.42 -10.75 -2.02
N VAL A 115 -9.82 -10.31 -0.91
CA VAL A 115 -10.48 -9.42 0.07
C VAL A 115 -10.72 -8.03 -0.53
N ILE A 116 -9.71 -7.49 -1.24
CA ILE A 116 -9.82 -6.18 -1.89
C ILE A 116 -10.92 -6.19 -2.95
N GLU A 117 -11.02 -7.26 -3.74
CA GLU A 117 -12.06 -7.39 -4.77
C GLU A 117 -13.45 -7.62 -4.17
N GLU A 118 -13.58 -8.50 -3.18
CA GLU A 118 -14.83 -8.78 -2.47
C GLU A 118 -15.45 -7.53 -1.85
N LEU A 119 -14.61 -6.73 -1.17
CA LEU A 119 -15.04 -5.52 -0.46
C LEU A 119 -14.99 -4.26 -1.33
N ASN A 120 -14.67 -4.40 -2.61
CA ASN A 120 -14.47 -3.29 -3.55
C ASN A 120 -13.53 -2.21 -2.98
N GLY A 121 -12.49 -2.65 -2.26
CA GLY A 121 -11.45 -1.78 -1.73
C GLY A 121 -10.49 -1.29 -2.82
N MET A 122 -9.55 -0.43 -2.45
CA MET A 122 -8.51 0.09 -3.34
C MET A 122 -7.13 -0.18 -2.73
N LEU A 123 -6.27 -0.88 -3.47
CA LEU A 123 -4.89 -1.18 -3.07
C LEU A 123 -3.89 -0.52 -4.02
N PHE A 124 -2.95 0.24 -3.47
CA PHE A 124 -1.72 0.63 -4.17
C PHE A 124 -0.60 -0.31 -3.76
N TYR A 125 -0.13 -1.11 -4.71
CA TYR A 125 0.99 -2.03 -4.53
C TYR A 125 2.28 -1.38 -5.05
N PRO A 126 3.23 -1.00 -4.16
CA PRO A 126 4.33 -0.11 -4.53
C PRO A 126 5.58 -0.81 -5.07
N VAL A 127 5.63 -2.14 -5.06
CA VAL A 127 6.84 -2.93 -5.32
C VAL A 127 6.79 -3.58 -6.71
N GLN A 128 7.95 -3.90 -7.27
CA GLN A 128 8.03 -4.68 -8.51
C GLN A 128 7.35 -6.05 -8.33
N TYR A 129 6.81 -6.58 -9.41
CA TYR A 129 6.08 -7.83 -9.40
C TYR A 129 6.27 -8.61 -10.70
N GLU A 130 5.80 -9.86 -10.72
CA GLU A 130 5.94 -10.76 -11.85
C GLU A 130 5.05 -10.43 -13.06
N GLY A 131 4.17 -9.43 -12.96
CA GLY A 131 3.13 -9.22 -13.97
C GLY A 131 2.07 -10.32 -13.94
N GLU A 132 1.43 -10.59 -15.08
CA GLU A 132 0.43 -11.68 -15.28
C GLU A 132 -0.75 -11.61 -14.31
N GLU A 133 -1.04 -10.44 -13.78
CA GLU A 133 -2.16 -10.18 -12.88
C GLU A 133 -2.73 -8.81 -13.19
N SER A 134 -4.05 -8.72 -13.23
CA SER A 134 -4.75 -7.44 -13.33
C SER A 134 -6.00 -7.45 -12.46
N SER A 135 -6.24 -6.37 -11.76
CA SER A 135 -7.46 -6.14 -10.99
C SER A 135 -7.85 -4.68 -11.10
N LYS A 136 -9.16 -4.43 -11.23
CA LYS A 136 -9.68 -3.05 -11.21
C LYS A 136 -9.49 -2.36 -9.85
N ASN A 137 -9.20 -3.15 -8.82
CA ASN A 137 -9.07 -2.69 -7.45
C ASN A 137 -7.61 -2.50 -7.02
N VAL A 138 -6.63 -2.85 -7.87
CA VAL A 138 -5.20 -2.77 -7.53
C VAL A 138 -4.45 -1.89 -8.51
N PHE A 139 -3.74 -0.91 -7.99
CA PHE A 139 -2.80 -0.08 -8.71
C PHE A 139 -1.38 -0.63 -8.53
N TYR A 140 -0.87 -1.27 -9.58
CA TYR A 140 0.49 -1.81 -9.62
C TYR A 140 1.45 -0.68 -10.01
N THR A 141 2.14 -0.10 -9.05
CA THR A 141 3.02 1.05 -9.28
C THR A 141 4.50 0.68 -9.37
N GLY A 142 4.84 -0.58 -9.09
CA GLY A 142 6.17 -1.14 -9.29
C GLY A 142 6.38 -1.70 -10.70
N ALA A 143 7.65 -1.96 -11.05
CA ALA A 143 8.03 -2.44 -12.36
C ALA A 143 7.58 -3.89 -12.61
N ALA A 144 7.06 -4.15 -13.80
CA ALA A 144 6.81 -5.50 -14.32
C ALA A 144 8.06 -6.04 -15.04
N PRO A 145 8.14 -7.34 -15.38
CA PRO A 145 9.33 -7.95 -15.99
C PRO A 145 9.80 -7.27 -17.27
N ASN A 146 8.90 -6.78 -18.12
CA ASN A 146 9.23 -6.03 -19.33
C ASN A 146 9.85 -4.66 -19.08
N GLN A 147 9.76 -4.15 -17.87
CA GLN A 147 10.33 -2.86 -17.45
C GLN A 147 11.63 -3.01 -16.67
N GLN A 148 11.93 -4.19 -16.14
CA GLN A 148 13.08 -4.43 -15.28
C GLN A 148 13.91 -5.65 -15.74
N ALA A 149 13.33 -6.85 -15.66
CA ALA A 149 14.07 -8.10 -15.82
C ALA A 149 14.46 -8.38 -17.29
N ILE A 150 13.54 -8.17 -18.24
CA ILE A 150 13.80 -8.35 -19.67
C ILE A 150 14.85 -7.37 -20.19
N PRO A 151 14.80 -6.06 -19.92
CA PRO A 151 15.85 -5.13 -20.34
C PRO A 151 17.22 -5.47 -19.75
N ALA A 152 17.28 -6.02 -18.52
CA ALA A 152 18.55 -6.48 -17.93
C ALA A 152 19.12 -7.69 -18.69
N VAL A 153 18.27 -8.64 -19.09
CA VAL A 153 18.67 -9.78 -19.92
C VAL A 153 19.16 -9.30 -21.28
N ASP A 154 18.45 -8.40 -21.95
CA ASP A 154 18.86 -7.83 -23.24
C ASP A 154 20.23 -7.17 -23.17
N TYR A 155 20.46 -6.39 -22.13
CA TYR A 155 21.74 -5.76 -21.89
C TYR A 155 22.86 -6.82 -21.75
N LEU A 156 22.66 -7.84 -20.91
CA LEU A 156 23.66 -8.88 -20.71
C LEU A 156 23.91 -9.71 -21.98
N MET A 157 22.88 -10.02 -22.75
CA MET A 157 23.01 -10.67 -24.06
C MET A 157 23.83 -9.80 -25.01
N SER A 158 23.62 -8.49 -25.04
CA SER A 158 24.42 -7.56 -25.86
C SER A 158 25.90 -7.51 -25.46
N GLN A 159 26.21 -7.85 -24.20
CA GLN A 159 27.58 -7.99 -23.68
C GLN A 159 28.19 -9.38 -23.98
N GLY A 160 27.49 -10.25 -24.69
CA GLY A 160 27.97 -11.58 -25.08
C GLY A 160 27.82 -12.67 -24.02
N VAL A 161 26.98 -12.44 -22.99
CA VAL A 161 26.67 -13.49 -22.00
C VAL A 161 25.88 -14.60 -22.68
N LYS A 162 26.35 -15.84 -22.51
CA LYS A 162 25.77 -17.04 -23.15
C LYS A 162 25.20 -18.03 -22.14
N ARG A 163 25.73 -18.08 -20.93
CA ARG A 163 25.30 -19.02 -19.87
C ARG A 163 24.62 -18.27 -18.74
N TRP A 164 23.46 -18.79 -18.29
CA TRP A 164 22.55 -18.09 -17.40
C TRP A 164 22.26 -18.91 -16.15
N VAL A 165 22.23 -18.24 -15.01
CA VAL A 165 21.71 -18.78 -13.76
C VAL A 165 20.57 -17.89 -13.33
N LEU A 166 19.35 -18.43 -13.34
CA LEU A 166 18.15 -17.79 -12.85
C LEU A 166 17.90 -18.26 -11.42
N ALA A 167 18.41 -17.52 -10.45
CA ALA A 167 18.28 -17.83 -9.03
C ALA A 167 17.13 -17.06 -8.38
N GLY A 168 16.55 -17.62 -7.34
CA GLY A 168 15.51 -16.95 -6.55
C GLY A 168 15.13 -17.69 -5.29
N THR A 169 14.35 -17.07 -4.43
CA THR A 169 13.67 -17.73 -3.33
C THR A 169 12.43 -18.48 -3.82
N ASP A 170 12.05 -19.53 -3.13
CA ASP A 170 10.99 -20.45 -3.57
C ASP A 170 9.59 -19.95 -3.25
N TYR A 171 9.11 -18.94 -4.01
CA TYR A 171 7.72 -18.47 -3.96
C TYR A 171 7.30 -17.87 -5.31
N VAL A 172 6.08 -17.37 -5.40
CA VAL A 172 5.43 -17.00 -6.68
C VAL A 172 6.23 -16.01 -7.54
N TYR A 173 6.78 -14.93 -6.94
CA TYR A 173 7.47 -13.89 -7.72
C TYR A 173 8.71 -14.44 -8.45
N PRO A 174 9.71 -15.08 -7.81
CA PRO A 174 10.87 -15.60 -8.53
C PRO A 174 10.50 -16.72 -9.49
N ARG A 175 9.58 -17.63 -9.10
CA ARG A 175 9.18 -18.73 -9.99
C ARG A 175 8.56 -18.23 -11.29
N THR A 176 7.65 -17.28 -11.22
CA THR A 176 7.00 -16.72 -12.39
C THR A 176 7.97 -15.87 -13.21
N THR A 177 8.74 -15.01 -12.56
CA THR A 177 9.76 -14.18 -13.25
C THR A 177 10.80 -15.04 -13.96
N ASN A 178 11.35 -16.06 -13.29
CA ASN A 178 12.34 -16.95 -13.90
C ASN A 178 11.76 -17.75 -15.08
N LYS A 179 10.49 -18.17 -15.00
CA LYS A 179 9.80 -18.81 -16.13
C LYS A 179 9.66 -17.87 -17.34
N ILE A 180 9.33 -16.60 -17.10
CA ILE A 180 9.28 -15.58 -18.14
C ILE A 180 10.67 -15.40 -18.76
N LEU A 181 11.71 -15.27 -17.94
CA LEU A 181 13.08 -15.10 -18.41
C LEU A 181 13.62 -16.33 -19.13
N GLU A 182 13.34 -17.54 -18.65
CA GLU A 182 13.69 -18.78 -19.35
C GLU A 182 13.09 -18.82 -20.75
N ASN A 183 11.80 -18.55 -20.87
CA ASN A 183 11.12 -18.51 -22.16
C ASN A 183 11.69 -17.42 -23.06
N TYR A 184 11.97 -16.25 -22.50
CA TYR A 184 12.57 -15.14 -23.24
C TYR A 184 13.96 -15.50 -23.79
N LEU A 185 14.82 -16.07 -22.96
CA LEU A 185 16.17 -16.52 -23.33
C LEU A 185 16.09 -17.56 -24.47
N LYS A 186 15.24 -18.59 -24.34
CA LYS A 186 15.05 -19.62 -25.36
C LYS A 186 14.57 -19.04 -26.69
N THR A 187 13.62 -18.11 -26.64
CA THR A 187 13.10 -17.43 -27.83
C THR A 187 14.18 -16.60 -28.54
N ASN A 188 15.15 -16.11 -27.79
CA ASN A 188 16.29 -15.35 -28.31
C ASN A 188 17.52 -16.24 -28.62
N GLY A 189 17.34 -17.57 -28.72
CA GLY A 189 18.33 -18.52 -29.24
C GLY A 189 19.31 -19.05 -28.19
N VAL A 190 19.07 -18.83 -26.88
CA VAL A 190 19.89 -19.46 -25.84
C VAL A 190 19.46 -20.92 -25.70
N ALA A 191 20.44 -21.84 -25.76
CA ALA A 191 20.19 -23.27 -25.61
C ALA A 191 19.72 -23.63 -24.19
N ALA A 192 18.87 -24.63 -24.05
CA ALA A 192 18.33 -25.03 -22.76
C ALA A 192 19.38 -25.46 -21.74
N GLU A 193 20.47 -26.10 -22.23
CA GLU A 193 21.62 -26.51 -21.41
C GLU A 193 22.44 -25.33 -20.87
N ASP A 194 22.31 -24.17 -21.44
CA ASP A 194 22.95 -22.94 -20.98
C ASP A 194 22.12 -22.13 -19.99
N ILE A 195 20.93 -22.65 -19.59
CA ILE A 195 20.04 -22.03 -18.62
C ILE A 195 19.89 -22.92 -17.40
N MET A 196 20.44 -22.49 -16.27
CA MET A 196 20.25 -23.13 -14.97
C MET A 196 19.22 -22.36 -14.15
N ILE A 197 18.30 -23.07 -13.52
CA ILE A 197 17.33 -22.47 -12.59
C ILE A 197 17.56 -23.06 -11.21
N ASN A 198 17.65 -22.20 -10.19
CA ASN A 198 17.87 -22.63 -8.83
C ASN A 198 17.00 -21.81 -7.84
N TYR A 199 16.40 -22.49 -6.88
CA TYR A 199 15.61 -21.88 -5.82
C TYR A 199 16.13 -22.24 -4.44
N THR A 200 16.13 -21.27 -3.53
CA THR A 200 16.39 -21.45 -2.12
C THR A 200 15.08 -21.32 -1.34
N PRO A 201 14.90 -22.00 -0.19
CA PRO A 201 13.72 -21.81 0.65
C PRO A 201 13.49 -20.33 0.99
N PHE A 202 12.21 -19.97 1.09
CA PHE A 202 11.79 -18.62 1.47
C PHE A 202 11.83 -18.44 2.98
#